data_e4401b965fc4c26299a0b07067226508
#
_entry.id   e4401b965fc4c26299a0b07067226508
#
_cell.length_a   1.000
_cell.length_b   1.000
_cell.length_c   1.000
_cell.angle_alpha   90.00
_cell.angle_beta   90.00
_cell.angle_gamma   90.00
#
_symmetry.space_group_name_H-M   'P 1'
#
loop_
_entity.id
_entity.type
_entity.pdbx_description
1 polymer ?
#
loop_
_entity_poly.entity_id
_entity_poly.type
_entity_poly.pdbx_seq_one_letter_code
_entity_poly.pdbx_strand_id
1 'polypeptide(L)'
;MFNEYDSEKNGEYGWHKDHSNNYICDLKLTVLINVSLEKYEGGKFYIFTGNGEKHIPELDTPGNMVIFKSDQVHKVTPVTKGKRQSITLFYNGPRWL
;
A
#
# COMPACT_ATOMS: atom_id res chain seq x y z
N MET A 1 11.11 -1.72 -0.03
CA MET A 1 10.69 -2.91 -0.82
C MET A 1 10.03 -2.45 -2.12
N PHE A 2 10.47 -3.00 -3.22
CA PHE A 2 9.88 -2.72 -4.52
C PHE A 2 8.78 -3.76 -4.82
N ASN A 3 7.60 -3.29 -5.23
CA ASN A 3 6.47 -4.14 -5.56
C ASN A 3 6.01 -3.89 -6.98
N GLU A 4 5.67 -4.95 -7.69
CA GLU A 4 5.13 -4.86 -9.04
C GLU A 4 3.85 -5.68 -9.14
N TYR A 5 2.78 -5.05 -9.60
CA TYR A 5 1.49 -5.68 -9.82
C TYR A 5 1.17 -5.65 -11.30
N ASP A 6 0.97 -6.82 -11.88
CA ASP A 6 0.80 -7.02 -13.31
C ASP A 6 -0.62 -7.53 -13.59
N SER A 7 -1.28 -6.96 -14.60
CA SER A 7 -2.63 -7.36 -14.97
C SER A 7 -2.72 -8.83 -15.40
N GLU A 8 -1.67 -9.38 -16.00
CA GLU A 8 -1.64 -10.78 -16.42
C GLU A 8 -1.60 -11.74 -15.25
N LYS A 9 -1.15 -11.26 -14.09
CA LYS A 9 -1.01 -12.08 -12.88
C LYS A 9 -2.10 -11.76 -11.85
N ASN A 10 -3.11 -10.98 -12.23
CA ASN A 10 -4.18 -10.59 -11.32
C ASN A 10 -3.65 -9.93 -10.05
N GLY A 11 -2.66 -9.06 -10.21
CA GLY A 11 -1.95 -8.47 -9.08
C GLY A 11 -2.84 -7.63 -8.18
N GLU A 12 -3.05 -8.09 -6.98
CA GLU A 12 -3.78 -7.38 -5.96
C GLU A 12 -3.20 -7.67 -4.59
N TYR A 13 -3.55 -6.84 -3.64
CA TYR A 13 -3.21 -7.07 -2.25
C TYR A 13 -4.43 -6.73 -1.40
N GLY A 14 -5.14 -7.77 -0.93
CA GLY A 14 -6.40 -7.63 -0.20
C GLY A 14 -6.27 -6.88 1.13
N TRP A 15 -7.39 -6.74 1.84
CA TRP A 15 -7.41 -6.07 3.13
C TRP A 15 -6.40 -6.68 4.09
N HIS A 16 -5.53 -5.85 4.65
CA HIS A 16 -4.52 -6.31 5.59
C HIS A 16 -3.99 -5.14 6.42
N LYS A 17 -3.21 -5.48 7.43
CA LYS A 17 -2.40 -4.56 8.22
C LYS A 17 -0.94 -4.94 8.01
N ASP A 18 -0.06 -3.96 8.07
CA ASP A 18 1.36 -4.23 8.11
C ASP A 18 1.76 -4.58 9.54
N HIS A 19 2.72 -5.49 9.68
CA HIS A 19 3.18 -5.90 11.00
C HIS A 19 4.64 -6.34 10.95
N SER A 20 5.26 -6.37 12.12
CA SER A 20 6.64 -6.80 12.30
C SER A 20 6.70 -8.11 13.09
N ASN A 21 7.70 -8.94 12.78
CA ASN A 21 7.99 -10.13 13.56
C ASN A 21 8.95 -9.85 14.72
N ASN A 22 9.31 -8.60 14.93
CA ASN A 22 10.25 -8.20 15.98
C ASN A 22 9.53 -8.03 17.31
N TYR A 23 10.07 -8.65 18.36
CA TYR A 23 9.50 -8.57 19.71
C TYR A 23 9.76 -7.24 20.42
N ILE A 24 10.78 -6.50 20.01
CA ILE A 24 11.22 -5.28 20.68
C ILE A 24 10.56 -4.04 20.09
N CYS A 25 10.27 -4.06 18.81
CA CYS A 25 9.67 -2.91 18.14
C CYS A 25 8.58 -3.36 17.19
N ASP A 26 7.69 -2.42 16.84
CA ASP A 26 6.63 -2.61 15.87
C ASP A 26 6.86 -1.71 14.68
N LEU A 27 6.24 -2.08 13.56
CA LEU A 27 6.11 -1.17 12.43
C LEU A 27 5.19 -0.04 12.86
N LYS A 28 5.66 1.20 12.75
CA LYS A 28 4.92 2.38 13.17
C LYS A 28 4.25 3.07 11.99
N LEU A 29 5.02 3.28 10.95
CA LEU A 29 4.55 3.99 9.76
C LEU A 29 4.91 3.20 8.52
N THR A 30 4.00 3.23 7.56
CA THR A 30 4.20 2.68 6.23
C THR A 30 4.14 3.82 5.23
N VAL A 31 5.11 3.88 4.34
CA VAL A 31 5.15 4.84 3.24
C VAL A 31 5.03 4.08 1.94
N LEU A 32 4.05 4.44 1.12
CA LEU A 32 3.87 3.89 -0.22
C LEU A 32 4.13 4.99 -1.24
N ILE A 33 4.99 4.69 -2.21
CA ILE A 33 5.33 5.62 -3.29
C ILE A 33 4.98 4.93 -4.60
N ASN A 34 4.16 5.59 -5.41
CA ASN A 34 3.86 5.10 -6.75
C ASN A 34 5.01 5.47 -7.69
N VAL A 35 5.71 4.46 -8.20
CA VAL A 35 6.85 4.65 -9.11
C VAL A 35 6.58 4.01 -10.47
N SER A 36 5.33 3.85 -10.83
CA SER A 36 4.93 3.21 -12.09
C SER A 36 5.49 3.96 -13.29
N LEU A 37 6.05 3.20 -14.23
CA LEU A 37 6.70 3.76 -15.42
C LEU A 37 5.74 3.87 -16.61
N GLU A 38 4.61 3.19 -16.54
CA GLU A 38 3.62 3.20 -17.62
C GLU A 38 2.22 3.38 -17.04
N LYS A 39 1.28 3.69 -17.90
CA LYS A 39 -0.13 3.80 -17.49
C LYS A 39 -0.67 2.42 -17.14
N TYR A 40 -1.53 2.38 -16.13
CA TYR A 40 -2.21 1.16 -15.71
C TYR A 40 -3.65 1.49 -15.32
N GLU A 41 -4.48 0.46 -15.26
CA GLU A 41 -5.86 0.58 -14.79
C GLU A 41 -6.06 -0.38 -13.61
N GLY A 42 -6.95 -0.03 -12.70
CA GLY A 42 -7.10 -0.74 -11.45
C GLY A 42 -5.99 -0.37 -10.48
N GLY A 43 -5.61 -1.31 -9.61
CA GLY A 43 -4.52 -1.08 -8.66
C GLY A 43 -4.75 0.11 -7.74
N LYS A 44 -6.00 0.32 -7.32
CA LYS A 44 -6.38 1.47 -6.49
C LYS A 44 -6.17 1.16 -5.03
N PHE A 45 -5.67 2.15 -4.30
CA PHE A 45 -5.40 2.03 -2.88
C PHE A 45 -6.59 2.51 -2.07
N TYR A 46 -7.04 1.66 -1.14
CA TYR A 46 -8.15 1.95 -0.25
C TYR A 46 -7.72 1.76 1.20
N ILE A 47 -8.29 2.56 2.09
CA ILE A 47 -8.20 2.34 3.53
C ILE A 47 -9.60 2.05 4.07
N PHE A 48 -9.65 1.34 5.19
CA PHE A 48 -10.90 1.10 5.91
C PHE A 48 -11.00 2.10 7.05
N THR A 49 -12.05 2.93 7.02
CA THR A 49 -12.19 4.07 7.96
C THR A 49 -13.13 3.78 9.13
N GLY A 50 -13.72 2.60 9.20
CA GLY A 50 -14.79 2.31 10.17
C GLY A 50 -16.18 2.63 9.64
N ASN A 51 -16.28 3.57 8.69
CA ASN A 51 -17.53 3.90 8.00
C ASN A 51 -17.56 3.29 6.58
N GLY A 52 -16.57 2.50 6.23
CA GLY A 52 -16.47 1.84 4.95
C GLY A 52 -15.13 2.11 4.29
N GLU A 53 -15.04 1.74 3.04
CA GLU A 53 -13.83 1.90 2.23
C GLU A 53 -13.68 3.36 1.78
N LYS A 54 -12.44 3.84 1.81
CA LYS A 54 -12.11 5.15 1.26
C LYS A 54 -10.97 5.00 0.26
N HIS A 55 -11.22 5.36 -0.99
CA HIS A 55 -10.20 5.43 -2.02
C HIS A 55 -9.27 6.62 -1.77
N ILE A 56 -7.98 6.40 -1.94
CA ILE A 56 -6.95 7.45 -1.82
C ILE A 56 -6.41 7.73 -3.23
N PRO A 57 -7.06 8.63 -3.99
CA PRO A 57 -6.69 8.84 -5.40
C PRO A 57 -5.31 9.46 -5.58
N GLU A 58 -4.76 10.12 -4.58
CA GLU A 58 -3.42 10.70 -4.64
C GLU A 58 -2.37 9.64 -5.01
N LEU A 59 -2.55 8.41 -4.55
CA LEU A 59 -1.60 7.34 -4.83
C LEU A 59 -1.76 6.75 -6.24
N ASP A 60 -2.79 7.14 -6.98
CA ASP A 60 -2.97 6.69 -8.37
C ASP A 60 -1.98 7.39 -9.32
N THR A 61 -1.40 8.50 -8.91
CA THR A 61 -0.50 9.30 -9.74
C THR A 61 0.96 8.93 -9.45
N PRO A 62 1.73 8.49 -10.46
CA PRO A 62 3.16 8.23 -10.27
C PRO A 62 3.88 9.45 -9.71
N GLY A 63 4.80 9.19 -8.78
CA GLY A 63 5.53 10.24 -8.07
C GLY A 63 4.92 10.66 -6.75
N ASN A 64 3.66 10.36 -6.53
CA ASN A 64 3.00 10.67 -5.27
C ASN A 64 3.23 9.57 -4.23
N MET A 65 3.14 9.96 -2.96
CA MET A 65 3.25 9.02 -1.87
C MET A 65 2.17 9.25 -0.83
N VAL A 66 1.90 8.21 -0.04
CA VAL A 66 1.05 8.30 1.15
C VAL A 66 1.81 7.72 2.33
N ILE A 67 1.54 8.28 3.51
CA ILE A 67 2.10 7.81 4.77
C ILE A 67 0.94 7.49 5.69
N PHE A 68 0.95 6.30 6.29
CA PHE A 68 -0.11 5.91 7.20
C PHE A 68 0.45 5.01 8.30
N LYS A 69 -0.33 4.87 9.39
CA LYS A 69 0.05 3.95 10.46
C LYS A 69 0.00 2.53 9.95
N SER A 70 1.02 1.74 10.26
CA SER A 70 1.13 0.38 9.71
C SER A 70 -0.02 -0.54 10.12
N ASP A 71 -0.68 -0.24 11.25
CA ASP A 71 -1.85 -1.00 11.70
C ASP A 71 -3.17 -0.58 11.03
N GLN A 72 -3.13 0.41 10.14
CA GLN A 72 -4.29 0.80 9.35
C GLN A 72 -4.63 -0.30 8.34
N VAL A 73 -5.87 -0.78 8.38
CA VAL A 73 -6.34 -1.78 7.41
C VAL A 73 -6.45 -1.12 6.04
N HIS A 74 -5.86 -1.74 5.05
CA HIS A 74 -5.78 -1.19 3.70
C HIS A 74 -5.74 -2.32 2.66
N LYS A 75 -5.92 -1.95 1.41
CA LYS A 75 -5.83 -2.90 0.28
C LYS A 75 -5.44 -2.17 -1.00
N VAL A 76 -4.97 -2.96 -1.98
CA VAL A 76 -4.78 -2.52 -3.36
C VAL A 76 -5.66 -3.42 -4.22
N THR A 77 -6.50 -2.82 -5.06
CA THR A 77 -7.38 -3.58 -5.96
C THR A 77 -6.59 -4.21 -7.10
N PRO A 78 -7.16 -5.23 -7.78
CA PRO A 78 -6.46 -5.85 -8.91
C PRO A 78 -6.10 -4.84 -9.99
N VAL A 79 -4.91 -5.00 -10.56
CA VAL A 79 -4.49 -4.26 -11.75
C VAL A 79 -5.14 -4.93 -12.95
N THR A 80 -5.95 -4.19 -13.69
CA THR A 80 -6.72 -4.73 -14.81
C THR A 80 -6.06 -4.46 -16.15
N LYS A 81 -5.11 -3.53 -16.21
CA LYS A 81 -4.37 -3.22 -17.41
C LYS A 81 -3.04 -2.60 -17.04
N GLY A 82 -1.97 -3.03 -17.71
CA GLY A 82 -0.63 -2.51 -17.47
C GLY A 82 0.02 -3.08 -16.22
N LYS A 83 0.99 -2.34 -15.71
CA LYS A 83 1.75 -2.70 -14.51
C LYS A 83 1.76 -1.55 -13.53
N ARG A 84 1.46 -1.85 -12.27
CA ARG A 84 1.60 -0.90 -11.18
C ARG A 84 2.87 -1.23 -10.41
N GLN A 85 3.70 -0.22 -10.21
CA GLN A 85 4.95 -0.37 -9.48
C GLN A 85 4.97 0.59 -8.30
N SER A 86 5.42 0.11 -7.16
CA SER A 86 5.49 0.93 -5.96
C SER A 86 6.70 0.57 -5.10
N ILE A 87 7.11 1.52 -4.28
CA ILE A 87 8.12 1.29 -3.25
C ILE A 87 7.43 1.41 -1.91
N THR A 88 7.66 0.43 -1.04
CA THR A 88 7.15 0.44 0.33
C THR A 88 8.31 0.62 1.28
N LEU A 89 8.20 1.60 2.16
CA LEU A 89 9.15 1.85 3.24
C LEU A 89 8.45 1.68 4.57
N PHE A 90 9.13 1.06 5.52
CA PHE A 90 8.59 0.85 6.86
C PHE A 90 9.48 1.55 7.88
N TYR A 91 8.84 2.25 8.81
CA TYR A 91 9.51 2.86 9.95
C TYR A 91 9.15 2.09 11.20
N ASN A 92 10.15 1.57 11.88
CA ASN A 92 10.00 0.81 13.12
C ASN A 92 10.16 1.73 14.33
N GLY A 93 9.63 1.30 15.47
CA GLY A 93 9.81 1.99 16.72
C GLY A 93 9.48 1.07 17.89
N PRO A 94 9.62 1.57 19.15
CA PRO A 94 9.19 0.78 20.29
C PRO A 94 7.72 0.42 20.19
N ARG A 95 7.32 -0.70 20.80
CA ARG A 95 5.92 -1.10 20.80
C ARG A 95 5.03 -0.01 21.38
N TRP A 96 3.83 0.08 20.87
CA TRP A 96 2.80 0.95 21.42
C TRP A 96 2.44 0.50 22.82
N LEU A 97 2.37 1.45 23.75
CA LEU A 97 1.97 1.18 25.12
C LEU A 97 0.47 1.28 25.29
#